data_ae1da049537faadc314d222235600003
#
_entry.id   ae1da049537faadc314d222235600003
#
_cell.length_a   1.000
_cell.length_b   1.000
_cell.length_c   1.000
_cell.angle_alpha   90.00
_cell.angle_beta   90.00
_cell.angle_gamma   90.00
#
_symmetry.space_group_name_H-M   'P 1'
#
loop_
_entity.id
_entity.type
_entity.pdbx_description
1 polymer ?
#
loop_
_entity_poly.entity_id
_entity_poly.type
_entity_poly.pdbx_seq_one_letter_code
_entity_poly.pdbx_strand_id
1 'polypeptide(L)'
;LIMSYATSPTQRDVMLLGALTAIGASMERYVRCPYAGKLQSPCLQSFIVAPSASGKGILSFIRLLVEPIHDEIRQKVAEEVKAYKKEKAAYDTMGKERCKVEAPQMPKNKMFLISGNNTGTGILQNIMDANGTGLICETEADTISAAIGSEYGHWSDTLRKAFDHDRLSYNRRTDQEYREVKKSYLSLLLSGTPAQVKPLIPSTENGLFSRQLFYYMHGIWTWINQFESGETDLEAIFTGIGLEWKKQLDLMKAHGLHTLRLTDEQKQEFNALFADLFFRSGLANDNEMSSSIARLAVNTCRIMAEVAMIRALECDQPYQFKDSSAPLLTPDKEIAADNIKDGIITRWDVTITAEDFHAVLELVTPL
;
A
#
# COMPACT_ATOMS: atom_id res chain seq x y z
N LEU A 1 9.51 -15.41 -9.95
CA LEU A 1 8.76 -15.50 -11.21
C LEU A 1 8.64 -14.12 -11.90
N ILE A 2 8.04 -13.09 -11.28
CA ILE A 2 7.86 -11.77 -11.91
C ILE A 2 9.17 -11.20 -12.45
N MET A 3 10.25 -11.27 -11.68
CA MET A 3 11.57 -10.72 -12.04
C MET A 3 12.23 -11.36 -13.26
N SER A 4 11.80 -12.57 -13.67
CA SER A 4 12.37 -13.24 -14.85
C SER A 4 11.95 -12.59 -16.17
N TYR A 5 10.95 -11.72 -16.15
CA TYR A 5 10.49 -10.97 -17.33
C TYR A 5 11.17 -9.60 -17.48
N ALA A 6 12.08 -9.24 -16.58
CA ALA A 6 12.85 -8.01 -16.69
C ALA A 6 13.91 -8.12 -17.78
N THR A 7 14.01 -7.11 -18.64
CA THR A 7 14.99 -7.03 -19.74
C THR A 7 16.34 -6.41 -19.31
N SER A 8 16.40 -5.89 -18.09
CA SER A 8 17.65 -5.32 -17.51
C SER A 8 17.66 -5.44 -15.99
N PRO A 9 18.82 -5.35 -15.34
CA PRO A 9 18.91 -5.31 -13.87
C PRO A 9 18.08 -4.18 -13.28
N THR A 10 18.15 -2.97 -13.82
CA THR A 10 17.40 -1.80 -13.38
C THR A 10 15.88 -2.03 -13.50
N GLN A 11 15.42 -2.68 -14.57
CA GLN A 11 14.01 -3.01 -14.73
C GLN A 11 13.57 -4.07 -13.71
N ARG A 12 14.47 -5.01 -13.34
CA ARG A 12 14.22 -5.98 -12.27
C ARG A 12 13.98 -5.30 -10.93
N ASP A 13 14.79 -4.29 -10.59
CA ASP A 13 14.65 -3.54 -9.34
C ASP A 13 13.32 -2.76 -9.31
N VAL A 14 12.96 -2.12 -10.41
CA VAL A 14 11.69 -1.40 -10.55
C VAL A 14 10.49 -2.34 -10.41
N MET A 15 10.56 -3.53 -11.02
CA MET A 15 9.53 -4.56 -10.88
C MET A 15 9.42 -5.04 -9.44
N LEU A 16 10.56 -5.26 -8.76
CA LEU A 16 10.60 -5.68 -7.36
C LEU A 16 9.95 -4.61 -6.46
N LEU A 17 10.40 -3.36 -6.55
CA LEU A 17 9.86 -2.28 -5.73
C LEU A 17 8.36 -2.04 -6.02
N GLY A 18 7.97 -2.10 -7.30
CA GLY A 18 6.57 -2.00 -7.70
C GLY A 18 5.72 -3.13 -7.13
N ALA A 19 6.19 -4.38 -7.23
CA ALA A 19 5.49 -5.55 -6.71
C ALA A 19 5.34 -5.49 -5.19
N LEU A 20 6.42 -5.19 -4.46
CA LEU A 20 6.37 -4.99 -3.01
C LEU A 20 5.37 -3.89 -2.62
N THR A 21 5.32 -2.78 -3.37
CA THR A 21 4.37 -1.71 -3.08
C THR A 21 2.92 -2.14 -3.31
N ALA A 22 2.64 -2.84 -4.42
CA ALA A 22 1.29 -3.24 -4.79
C ALA A 22 0.76 -4.41 -3.92
N ILE A 23 1.59 -5.44 -3.73
CA ILE A 23 1.24 -6.61 -2.92
C ILE A 23 1.12 -6.22 -1.45
N GLY A 24 2.09 -5.47 -0.91
CA GLY A 24 2.05 -4.95 0.46
C GLY A 24 0.81 -4.12 0.74
N ALA A 25 0.37 -3.27 -0.22
CA ALA A 25 -0.87 -2.51 -0.11
C ALA A 25 -2.09 -3.40 0.15
N SER A 26 -2.14 -4.59 -0.47
CA SER A 26 -3.27 -5.52 -0.34
C SER A 26 -3.31 -6.26 1.01
N MET A 27 -2.16 -6.38 1.68
CA MET A 27 -2.04 -6.99 3.01
C MET A 27 -2.60 -6.08 4.12
N GLU A 28 -2.59 -4.77 3.91
CA GLU A 28 -3.20 -3.74 4.77
C GLU A 28 -2.86 -3.94 6.26
N ARG A 29 -3.93 -4.03 7.07
CA ARG A 29 -3.92 -4.22 8.52
C ARG A 29 -3.68 -5.67 8.97
N TYR A 30 -3.77 -6.63 8.06
CA TYR A 30 -3.69 -8.06 8.40
C TYR A 30 -2.25 -8.53 8.65
N VAL A 31 -1.26 -7.82 8.10
CA VAL A 31 0.16 -8.09 8.32
C VAL A 31 0.79 -6.91 9.05
N ARG A 32 1.60 -7.16 10.06
CA ARG A 32 2.14 -6.12 10.93
C ARG A 32 3.58 -6.40 11.35
N CYS A 33 4.34 -5.34 11.53
CA CYS A 33 5.66 -5.35 12.14
C CYS A 33 5.66 -4.40 13.36
N PRO A 34 5.92 -4.88 14.58
CA PRO A 34 6.12 -4.01 15.73
C PRO A 34 7.43 -3.23 15.58
N TYR A 35 7.35 -1.91 15.47
CA TYR A 35 8.51 -1.05 15.37
C TYR A 35 8.24 0.33 15.96
N ALA A 36 9.17 0.84 16.76
CA ALA A 36 9.10 2.17 17.40
C ALA A 36 7.79 2.44 18.15
N GLY A 37 7.29 1.43 18.88
CA GLY A 37 6.05 1.53 19.67
C GLY A 37 4.76 1.51 18.86
N LYS A 38 4.83 1.33 17.53
CA LYS A 38 3.68 1.20 16.64
C LYS A 38 3.66 -0.16 15.95
N LEU A 39 2.48 -0.59 15.49
CA LEU A 39 2.31 -1.72 14.60
C LEU A 39 2.30 -1.19 13.17
N GLN A 40 3.42 -1.35 12.47
CA GLN A 40 3.58 -0.93 11.07
C GLN A 40 2.95 -1.98 10.15
N SER A 41 2.25 -1.55 9.11
CA SER A 41 1.70 -2.43 8.06
C SER A 41 2.49 -2.28 6.76
N PRO A 42 2.50 -3.27 5.84
CA PRO A 42 3.27 -3.25 4.60
C PRO A 42 2.76 -2.22 3.58
N CYS A 43 2.53 -0.99 4.01
CA CYS A 43 2.07 0.10 3.16
C CYS A 43 3.26 0.98 2.77
N LEU A 44 3.76 0.82 1.56
CA LEU A 44 4.89 1.57 1.04
C LEU A 44 4.41 2.77 0.21
N GLN A 45 5.25 3.80 0.15
CA GLN A 45 5.09 4.92 -0.75
C GLN A 45 6.35 4.99 -1.63
N SER A 46 6.24 4.55 -2.88
CA SER A 46 7.36 4.37 -3.79
C SER A 46 7.25 5.29 -5.00
N PHE A 47 8.37 5.91 -5.37
CA PHE A 47 8.46 6.77 -6.54
C PHE A 47 9.65 6.38 -7.42
N ILE A 48 9.34 5.83 -8.58
CA ILE A 48 10.32 5.48 -9.60
C ILE A 48 10.58 6.70 -10.47
N VAL A 49 11.77 7.26 -10.37
CA VAL A 49 12.20 8.43 -11.14
C VAL A 49 13.05 7.96 -12.32
N ALA A 50 12.58 8.20 -13.53
CA ALA A 50 13.24 7.70 -14.73
C ALA A 50 13.07 8.64 -15.93
N PRO A 51 14.09 8.80 -16.77
CA PRO A 51 13.94 9.48 -18.06
C PRO A 51 12.85 8.82 -18.92
N SER A 52 12.40 9.54 -19.95
CA SER A 52 11.55 8.95 -20.96
C SER A 52 12.28 7.80 -21.68
N ALA A 53 11.53 6.80 -22.13
CA ALA A 53 12.07 5.61 -22.80
C ALA A 53 13.07 4.76 -21.97
N SER A 54 13.01 4.83 -20.66
CA SER A 54 13.88 4.07 -19.73
C SER A 54 13.42 2.63 -19.45
N GLY A 55 12.31 2.17 -20.03
CA GLY A 55 11.73 0.86 -19.73
C GLY A 55 10.82 0.82 -18.49
N LYS A 56 10.54 1.97 -17.85
CA LYS A 56 9.64 2.07 -16.69
C LYS A 56 8.19 1.63 -16.97
N GLY A 57 7.79 1.52 -18.24
CA GLY A 57 6.46 1.08 -18.65
C GLY A 57 6.06 -0.30 -18.13
N ILE A 58 7.02 -1.12 -17.71
CA ILE A 58 6.77 -2.42 -17.07
C ILE A 58 5.89 -2.28 -15.80
N LEU A 59 5.84 -1.12 -15.18
CA LEU A 59 5.00 -0.85 -14.02
C LEU A 59 3.50 -0.95 -14.32
N SER A 60 3.09 -0.80 -15.57
CA SER A 60 1.69 -1.01 -15.97
C SER A 60 1.22 -2.44 -15.67
N PHE A 61 2.11 -3.43 -15.84
CA PHE A 61 1.80 -4.83 -15.54
C PHE A 61 1.78 -5.12 -14.03
N ILE A 62 2.52 -4.35 -13.21
CA ILE A 62 2.49 -4.52 -11.75
C ILE A 62 1.09 -4.28 -11.17
N ARG A 63 0.34 -3.36 -11.75
CA ARG A 63 -1.05 -3.10 -11.35
C ARG A 63 -1.92 -4.34 -11.48
N LEU A 64 -1.70 -5.18 -12.50
CA LEU A 64 -2.47 -6.40 -12.75
C LEU A 64 -2.35 -7.43 -11.62
N LEU A 65 -1.29 -7.37 -10.81
CA LEU A 65 -1.13 -8.23 -9.63
C LEU A 65 -2.23 -8.03 -8.58
N VAL A 66 -2.83 -6.85 -8.54
CA VAL A 66 -3.84 -6.47 -7.52
C VAL A 66 -5.17 -6.03 -8.13
N GLU A 67 -5.27 -5.97 -9.44
CA GLU A 67 -6.51 -5.61 -10.15
C GLU A 67 -7.66 -6.57 -9.84
N PRO A 68 -7.47 -7.91 -9.73
CA PRO A 68 -8.53 -8.84 -9.33
C PRO A 68 -9.15 -8.51 -7.96
N ILE A 69 -8.39 -7.91 -7.04
CA ILE A 69 -8.89 -7.44 -5.74
C ILE A 69 -9.80 -6.22 -5.92
N HIS A 70 -9.36 -5.29 -6.77
CA HIS A 70 -10.13 -4.10 -7.10
C HIS A 70 -11.45 -4.46 -7.79
N ASP A 71 -11.40 -5.34 -8.77
CA ASP A 71 -12.57 -5.75 -9.57
C ASP A 71 -13.63 -6.42 -8.72
N GLU A 72 -13.24 -7.31 -7.81
CA GLU A 72 -14.20 -7.93 -6.88
C GLU A 72 -14.89 -6.89 -5.99
N ILE A 73 -14.14 -5.91 -5.45
CA ILE A 73 -14.71 -4.82 -4.65
C ILE A 73 -15.69 -4.00 -5.51
N ARG A 74 -15.32 -3.67 -6.75
CA ARG A 74 -16.17 -2.89 -7.65
C ARG A 74 -17.44 -3.64 -8.06
N GLN A 75 -17.33 -4.95 -8.28
CA GLN A 75 -18.48 -5.79 -8.56
C GLN A 75 -19.48 -5.79 -7.40
N LYS A 76 -18.98 -6.02 -6.15
CA LYS A 76 -19.83 -5.95 -4.95
C LYS A 76 -20.51 -4.60 -4.79
N VAL A 77 -19.78 -3.50 -5.00
CA VAL A 77 -20.37 -2.15 -4.96
C VAL A 77 -21.44 -1.95 -6.04
N ALA A 78 -21.22 -2.47 -7.25
CA ALA A 78 -22.22 -2.37 -8.32
C ALA A 78 -23.51 -3.12 -7.98
N GLU A 79 -23.41 -4.29 -7.35
CA GLU A 79 -24.56 -5.06 -6.86
C GLU A 79 -25.30 -4.32 -5.73
N GLU A 80 -24.57 -3.78 -4.74
CA GLU A 80 -25.14 -2.96 -3.66
C GLU A 80 -25.88 -1.72 -4.22
N VAL A 81 -25.29 -1.01 -5.20
CA VAL A 81 -25.92 0.14 -5.85
C VAL A 81 -27.18 -0.26 -6.62
N LYS A 82 -27.18 -1.42 -7.27
CA LYS A 82 -28.35 -1.95 -7.98
C LYS A 82 -29.48 -2.28 -7.00
N ALA A 83 -29.17 -2.88 -5.86
CA ALA A 83 -30.14 -3.15 -4.78
C ALA A 83 -30.72 -1.83 -4.22
N TYR A 84 -29.85 -0.88 -3.88
CA TYR A 84 -30.24 0.45 -3.40
C TYR A 84 -31.21 1.17 -4.36
N LYS A 85 -30.92 1.14 -5.68
CA LYS A 85 -31.80 1.77 -6.68
C LYS A 85 -33.22 1.18 -6.68
N LYS A 86 -33.33 -0.15 -6.49
CA LYS A 86 -34.66 -0.82 -6.37
C LYS A 86 -35.40 -0.42 -5.10
N GLU A 87 -34.70 -0.44 -3.96
CA GLU A 87 -35.25 -0.05 -2.66
C GLU A 87 -35.68 1.42 -2.66
N LYS A 88 -34.84 2.29 -3.24
CA LYS A 88 -35.15 3.71 -3.35
C LYS A 88 -36.38 3.96 -4.25
N ALA A 89 -36.51 3.27 -5.38
CA ALA A 89 -37.66 3.37 -6.25
C ALA A 89 -38.93 2.92 -5.52
N ALA A 90 -38.89 1.82 -4.77
CA ALA A 90 -39.99 1.37 -3.93
C ALA A 90 -40.34 2.39 -2.83
N TYR A 91 -39.33 2.89 -2.13
CA TYR A 91 -39.52 3.94 -1.11
C TYR A 91 -40.13 5.20 -1.72
N ASP A 92 -39.71 5.62 -2.92
CA ASP A 92 -40.22 6.80 -3.60
C ASP A 92 -41.69 6.67 -4.02
N THR A 93 -42.23 5.47 -4.17
CA THR A 93 -43.62 5.20 -4.48
C THR A 93 -44.55 5.16 -3.25
N MET A 94 -44.01 5.08 -2.02
CA MET A 94 -44.79 4.94 -0.77
C MET A 94 -45.59 6.19 -0.39
N GLY A 95 -45.40 7.33 -1.04
CA GLY A 95 -46.16 8.55 -0.77
C GLY A 95 -46.05 9.01 0.70
N LYS A 96 -47.18 9.17 1.39
CA LYS A 96 -47.21 9.62 2.80
C LYS A 96 -46.67 8.59 3.80
N GLU A 97 -46.56 7.34 3.43
CA GLU A 97 -46.06 6.28 4.32
C GLU A 97 -44.52 6.32 4.49
N ARG A 98 -43.83 7.11 3.66
CA ARG A 98 -42.38 7.32 3.81
C ARG A 98 -41.94 7.76 5.21
N CYS A 99 -42.79 8.53 5.91
CA CYS A 99 -42.47 8.99 7.26
C CYS A 99 -42.42 7.86 8.31
N LYS A 100 -42.87 6.67 7.97
CA LYS A 100 -42.87 5.49 8.86
C LYS A 100 -41.68 4.55 8.61
N VAL A 101 -40.95 4.76 7.54
CA VAL A 101 -39.86 3.86 7.11
C VAL A 101 -38.57 4.68 6.95
N GLU A 102 -37.45 4.12 7.39
CA GLU A 102 -36.13 4.75 7.18
C GLU A 102 -35.80 4.78 5.68
N ALA A 103 -35.28 5.92 5.23
CA ALA A 103 -34.89 6.08 3.83
C ALA A 103 -33.69 5.18 3.51
N PRO A 104 -33.71 4.48 2.37
CA PRO A 104 -32.57 3.68 1.95
C PRO A 104 -31.27 4.51 1.87
N GLN A 105 -30.19 3.98 2.42
CA GLN A 105 -28.88 4.65 2.41
C GLN A 105 -28.08 4.26 1.17
N MET A 106 -27.45 5.24 0.55
CA MET A 106 -26.57 4.98 -0.59
C MET A 106 -25.34 4.19 -0.14
N PRO A 107 -24.98 3.09 -0.82
CA PRO A 107 -23.78 2.33 -0.49
C PRO A 107 -22.50 3.16 -0.63
N LYS A 108 -21.49 2.82 0.17
CA LYS A 108 -20.16 3.44 0.08
C LYS A 108 -19.51 3.08 -1.27
N ASN A 109 -18.86 4.06 -1.89
CA ASN A 109 -18.14 3.86 -3.15
C ASN A 109 -16.74 3.26 -2.93
N LYS A 110 -16.69 2.03 -2.41
CA LYS A 110 -15.44 1.34 -2.09
C LYS A 110 -14.63 1.02 -3.33
N MET A 111 -13.32 1.20 -3.25
CA MET A 111 -12.36 0.80 -4.27
C MET A 111 -11.00 0.51 -3.63
N PHE A 112 -10.22 -0.38 -4.22
CA PHE A 112 -8.85 -0.65 -3.80
C PHE A 112 -7.86 0.26 -4.55
N LEU A 113 -7.98 0.30 -5.89
CA LEU A 113 -7.18 1.19 -6.73
C LEU A 113 -7.86 2.56 -6.78
N ILE A 114 -7.21 3.56 -6.19
CA ILE A 114 -7.70 4.94 -6.14
C ILE A 114 -6.99 5.72 -7.25
N SER A 115 -7.76 6.37 -8.13
CA SER A 115 -7.17 7.19 -9.19
C SER A 115 -6.50 8.43 -8.62
N GLY A 116 -5.29 8.72 -9.11
CA GLY A 116 -4.57 9.95 -8.80
C GLY A 116 -5.20 11.21 -9.41
N ASN A 117 -5.98 11.07 -10.46
CA ASN A 117 -6.76 12.18 -11.04
C ASN A 117 -8.02 12.44 -10.20
N ASN A 118 -7.80 13.01 -9.02
CA ASN A 118 -8.87 13.25 -8.06
C ASN A 118 -8.57 14.48 -7.21
N THR A 119 -9.60 15.09 -6.63
CA THR A 119 -9.42 16.15 -5.65
C THR A 119 -8.92 15.60 -4.31
N GLY A 120 -8.26 16.43 -3.50
CA GLY A 120 -7.81 16.01 -2.16
C GLY A 120 -8.98 15.50 -1.30
N THR A 121 -10.14 16.15 -1.37
CA THR A 121 -11.36 15.69 -0.69
C THR A 121 -11.84 14.35 -1.26
N GLY A 122 -11.82 14.17 -2.59
CA GLY A 122 -12.21 12.92 -3.22
C GLY A 122 -11.33 11.74 -2.82
N ILE A 123 -10.01 11.96 -2.71
CA ILE A 123 -9.09 10.95 -2.17
C ILE A 123 -9.44 10.57 -0.73
N LEU A 124 -9.66 11.58 0.14
CA LEU A 124 -10.06 11.31 1.52
C LEU A 124 -11.37 10.52 1.60
N GLN A 125 -12.36 10.87 0.77
CA GLN A 125 -13.61 10.14 0.69
C GLN A 125 -13.41 8.68 0.24
N ASN A 126 -12.61 8.45 -0.80
CA ASN A 126 -12.32 7.10 -1.29
C ASN A 126 -11.61 6.25 -0.22
N ILE A 127 -10.63 6.82 0.49
CA ILE A 127 -9.95 6.15 1.59
C ILE A 127 -10.95 5.79 2.71
N MET A 128 -11.83 6.73 3.08
CA MET A 128 -12.83 6.52 4.13
C MET A 128 -13.92 5.51 3.71
N ASP A 129 -14.34 5.52 2.46
CA ASP A 129 -15.30 4.54 1.93
C ASP A 129 -14.71 3.13 1.96
N ALA A 130 -13.39 3.00 1.75
CA ALA A 130 -12.65 1.75 1.84
C ALA A 130 -12.11 1.44 3.25
N ASN A 131 -12.66 2.05 4.31
CA ASN A 131 -12.26 1.85 5.71
C ASN A 131 -10.77 2.13 5.99
N GLY A 132 -10.21 3.12 5.32
CA GLY A 132 -8.83 3.56 5.51
C GLY A 132 -7.82 2.91 4.58
N THR A 133 -8.21 2.05 3.65
CA THR A 133 -7.30 1.30 2.79
C THR A 133 -7.29 1.83 1.36
N GLY A 134 -6.23 1.54 0.61
CA GLY A 134 -6.14 1.82 -0.80
C GLY A 134 -4.72 1.84 -1.35
N LEU A 135 -4.65 1.76 -2.67
CA LEU A 135 -3.42 1.93 -3.44
C LEU A 135 -3.66 3.00 -4.53
N ILE A 136 -2.81 4.01 -4.56
CA ILE A 136 -2.70 4.91 -5.69
C ILE A 136 -1.55 4.38 -6.55
N CYS A 137 -1.83 4.00 -7.79
CA CYS A 137 -0.85 3.44 -8.72
C CYS A 137 -0.94 4.21 -10.04
N GLU A 138 0.01 5.13 -10.23
CA GLU A 138 0.05 5.99 -11.42
C GLU A 138 1.42 5.93 -12.09
N THR A 139 1.40 5.59 -13.36
CA THR A 139 2.62 5.50 -14.18
C THR A 139 3.12 6.87 -14.66
N GLU A 140 2.29 7.91 -14.54
CA GLU A 140 2.62 9.29 -14.87
C GLU A 140 2.32 10.20 -13.67
N ALA A 141 3.37 10.66 -13.01
CA ALA A 141 3.27 11.49 -11.80
C ALA A 141 2.57 12.85 -12.03
N ASP A 142 2.46 13.30 -13.27
CA ASP A 142 1.73 14.53 -13.63
C ASP A 142 0.27 14.47 -13.23
N THR A 143 -0.34 13.31 -13.30
CA THR A 143 -1.73 13.10 -12.90
C THR A 143 -1.98 13.56 -11.46
N ILE A 144 -1.05 13.22 -10.55
CA ILE A 144 -1.12 13.62 -9.15
C ILE A 144 -0.62 15.04 -8.94
N SER A 145 0.45 15.45 -9.65
CA SER A 145 1.02 16.79 -9.51
C SER A 145 0.01 17.87 -9.84
N ALA A 146 -0.81 17.68 -10.88
CA ALA A 146 -1.87 18.60 -11.25
C ALA A 146 -2.95 18.71 -10.14
N ALA A 147 -3.30 17.59 -9.52
CA ALA A 147 -4.27 17.54 -8.42
C ALA A 147 -3.72 18.22 -7.15
N ILE A 148 -2.46 18.00 -6.82
CA ILE A 148 -1.78 18.65 -5.67
C ILE A 148 -1.63 20.15 -5.87
N GLY A 149 -1.26 20.59 -7.07
CA GLY A 149 -1.05 22.01 -7.40
C GLY A 149 -2.33 22.84 -7.38
N SER A 150 -3.49 22.24 -7.60
CA SER A 150 -4.80 22.92 -7.63
C SER A 150 -5.44 23.12 -6.26
N GLU A 151 -5.08 22.35 -5.24
CA GLU A 151 -5.71 22.36 -3.92
C GLU A 151 -4.69 22.52 -2.77
N TYR A 152 -4.21 23.70 -2.53
CA TYR A 152 -3.60 24.18 -1.26
C TYR A 152 -2.96 23.10 -0.34
N GLY A 153 -2.13 22.22 -0.85
CA GLY A 153 -1.23 21.38 -0.04
C GLY A 153 -1.83 20.25 0.80
N HIS A 154 -3.14 20.01 0.75
CA HIS A 154 -3.81 18.97 1.56
C HIS A 154 -3.38 17.54 1.26
N TRP A 155 -2.96 17.25 0.04
CA TRP A 155 -2.46 15.94 -0.36
C TRP A 155 -1.21 15.51 0.40
N SER A 156 -0.23 16.41 0.53
CA SER A 156 1.02 16.12 1.23
C SER A 156 0.77 15.74 2.69
N ASP A 157 -0.15 16.43 3.37
CA ASP A 157 -0.54 16.08 4.74
C ASP A 157 -1.22 14.71 4.83
N THR A 158 -2.14 14.43 3.90
CA THR A 158 -2.81 13.12 3.82
C THR A 158 -1.82 11.99 3.61
N LEU A 159 -0.86 12.12 2.67
CA LEU A 159 0.15 11.10 2.40
C LEU A 159 1.08 10.88 3.61
N ARG A 160 1.48 11.96 4.28
CA ARG A 160 2.32 11.86 5.48
C ARG A 160 1.60 11.16 6.64
N LYS A 161 0.34 11.52 6.90
CA LYS A 161 -0.49 10.86 7.92
C LYS A 161 -0.75 9.39 7.57
N ALA A 162 -1.02 9.10 6.29
CA ALA A 162 -1.23 7.74 5.84
C ALA A 162 0.03 6.87 5.97
N PHE A 163 1.22 7.43 5.73
CA PHE A 163 2.48 6.74 5.99
C PHE A 163 2.61 6.30 7.46
N ASP A 164 2.25 7.17 8.40
CA ASP A 164 2.36 6.90 9.84
C ASP A 164 1.14 6.11 10.39
N HIS A 165 0.21 5.65 9.54
CA HIS A 165 -1.06 5.01 9.90
C HIS A 165 -1.90 5.87 10.86
N ASP A 166 -1.82 7.18 10.71
CA ASP A 166 -2.53 8.13 11.57
C ASP A 166 -3.97 8.33 11.10
N ARG A 167 -4.75 9.00 11.96
CA ARG A 167 -6.14 9.37 11.69
C ARG A 167 -6.23 10.34 10.51
N LEU A 168 -7.17 10.07 9.61
CA LEU A 168 -7.59 11.00 8.57
C LEU A 168 -9.02 11.47 8.87
N SER A 169 -9.28 12.76 8.75
CA SER A 169 -10.60 13.33 8.94
C SER A 169 -10.81 14.56 8.07
N TYR A 170 -12.05 14.81 7.69
CA TYR A 170 -12.44 16.09 7.15
C TYR A 170 -13.78 16.54 7.74
N ASN A 171 -13.99 17.85 7.76
CA ASN A 171 -15.22 18.47 8.20
C ASN A 171 -15.70 19.46 7.14
N ARG A 172 -16.84 19.17 6.53
CA ARG A 172 -17.47 20.03 5.53
C ARG A 172 -18.62 20.79 6.19
N ARG A 173 -18.40 22.09 6.45
CA ARG A 173 -19.39 22.92 7.14
C ARG A 173 -20.67 23.12 6.35
N THR A 174 -20.59 23.17 5.01
CA THR A 174 -21.74 23.38 4.11
C THR A 174 -22.80 22.33 4.29
N ASP A 175 -22.39 21.07 4.43
CA ASP A 175 -23.28 19.92 4.52
C ASP A 175 -23.36 19.35 5.94
N GLN A 176 -22.67 19.99 6.90
CA GLN A 176 -22.46 19.51 8.28
C GLN A 176 -21.91 18.07 8.31
N GLU A 177 -21.15 17.70 7.29
CA GLU A 177 -20.59 16.36 7.15
C GLU A 177 -19.23 16.29 7.87
N TYR A 178 -19.15 15.43 8.88
CA TYR A 178 -17.88 15.01 9.49
C TYR A 178 -17.64 13.54 9.19
N ARG A 179 -16.48 13.24 8.61
CA ARG A 179 -16.04 11.86 8.38
C ARG A 179 -14.62 11.68 8.89
N GLU A 180 -14.36 10.51 9.44
CA GLU A 180 -13.02 10.12 9.89
C GLU A 180 -12.75 8.64 9.67
N VAL A 181 -11.49 8.31 9.55
CA VAL A 181 -10.95 6.97 9.73
C VAL A 181 -9.82 7.04 10.75
N LYS A 182 -9.84 6.16 11.75
CA LYS A 182 -8.90 6.20 12.88
C LYS A 182 -7.48 5.80 12.48
N LYS A 183 -7.36 4.90 11.52
CA LYS A 183 -6.08 4.45 10.96
C LYS A 183 -6.19 4.36 9.45
N SER A 184 -5.14 4.78 8.76
CA SER A 184 -5.04 4.75 7.31
C SER A 184 -3.95 3.79 6.85
N TYR A 185 -4.25 3.03 5.80
CA TYR A 185 -3.40 2.03 5.18
C TYR A 185 -3.35 2.30 3.67
N LEU A 186 -2.73 3.44 3.32
CA LEU A 186 -2.63 3.89 1.93
C LEU A 186 -1.20 3.66 1.44
N SER A 187 -1.08 2.95 0.33
CA SER A 187 0.16 2.82 -0.43
C SER A 187 0.14 3.71 -1.66
N LEU A 188 1.34 4.07 -2.12
CA LEU A 188 1.54 4.92 -3.27
C LEU A 188 2.62 4.32 -4.16
N LEU A 189 2.30 4.05 -5.42
CA LEU A 189 3.26 3.64 -6.45
C LEU A 189 3.20 4.65 -7.59
N LEU A 190 4.23 5.44 -7.72
CA LEU A 190 4.35 6.46 -8.76
C LEU A 190 5.53 6.18 -9.66
N SER A 191 5.41 6.56 -10.91
CA SER A 191 6.56 6.77 -11.76
C SER A 191 6.48 8.12 -12.49
N GLY A 192 7.64 8.69 -12.77
CA GLY A 192 7.72 9.98 -13.43
C GLY A 192 9.13 10.33 -13.89
N THR A 193 9.23 11.42 -14.63
CA THR A 193 10.53 12.00 -15.00
C THR A 193 11.11 12.83 -13.86
N PRO A 194 12.42 13.12 -13.83
CA PRO A 194 13.01 14.00 -12.83
C PRO A 194 12.33 15.37 -12.73
N ALA A 195 11.81 15.89 -13.83
CA ALA A 195 11.08 17.18 -13.85
C ALA A 195 9.74 17.12 -13.11
N GLN A 196 9.13 15.94 -12.99
CA GLN A 196 7.84 15.73 -12.33
C GLN A 196 7.96 15.57 -10.80
N VAL A 197 9.17 15.34 -10.28
CA VAL A 197 9.40 15.19 -8.82
C VAL A 197 9.16 16.52 -8.09
N LYS A 198 9.73 17.60 -8.59
CA LYS A 198 9.69 18.92 -7.92
C LYS A 198 8.28 19.48 -7.73
N PRO A 199 7.35 19.40 -8.71
CA PRO A 199 5.97 19.80 -8.50
C PRO A 199 5.24 19.00 -7.42
N LEU A 200 5.56 17.70 -7.29
CA LEU A 200 4.98 16.82 -6.29
C LEU A 200 5.57 17.05 -4.89
N ILE A 201 6.88 17.24 -4.83
CA ILE A 201 7.65 17.43 -3.59
C ILE A 201 8.47 18.71 -3.72
N PRO A 202 7.87 19.87 -3.45
CA PRO A 202 8.53 21.17 -3.66
C PRO A 202 9.73 21.40 -2.74
N SER A 203 9.75 20.75 -1.56
CA SER A 203 10.78 20.89 -0.55
C SER A 203 11.02 19.57 0.15
N THR A 204 12.27 19.27 0.47
CA THR A 204 12.69 18.13 1.29
C THR A 204 12.25 18.29 2.74
N GLU A 205 12.12 19.53 3.21
CA GLU A 205 11.73 19.86 4.59
C GLU A 205 10.27 19.53 4.93
N ASN A 206 9.38 19.37 3.93
CA ASN A 206 7.96 19.12 4.20
C ASN A 206 7.66 17.72 4.76
N GLY A 207 8.68 16.86 4.88
CA GLY A 207 8.61 15.52 5.42
C GLY A 207 7.94 14.49 4.50
N LEU A 208 7.45 14.87 3.31
CA LEU A 208 6.95 13.92 2.33
C LEU A 208 8.11 13.19 1.65
N PHE A 209 9.19 13.92 1.34
CA PHE A 209 10.40 13.36 0.74
C PHE A 209 10.93 12.16 1.53
N SER A 210 11.16 12.34 2.82
CA SER A 210 11.74 11.30 3.68
C SER A 210 10.86 10.04 3.84
N ARG A 211 9.58 10.10 3.48
CA ARG A 211 8.64 8.97 3.54
C ARG A 211 8.54 8.18 2.25
N GLN A 212 9.01 8.75 1.12
CA GLN A 212 9.01 8.07 -0.16
C GLN A 212 10.23 7.16 -0.30
N LEU A 213 10.05 5.99 -0.88
CA LEU A 213 11.13 5.15 -1.39
C LEU A 213 11.40 5.57 -2.84
N PHE A 214 12.46 6.33 -3.03
CA PHE A 214 12.89 6.74 -4.36
C PHE A 214 13.76 5.67 -5.00
N TYR A 215 13.48 5.36 -6.26
CA TYR A 215 14.38 4.59 -7.11
C TYR A 215 14.66 5.39 -8.38
N TYR A 216 15.93 5.66 -8.65
CA TYR A 216 16.34 6.40 -9.83
C TYR A 216 16.85 5.45 -10.91
N MET A 217 16.17 5.42 -12.06
CA MET A 217 16.63 4.69 -13.26
C MET A 217 17.49 5.58 -14.12
N HIS A 218 18.66 5.08 -14.50
CA HIS A 218 19.46 5.70 -15.55
C HIS A 218 18.83 5.47 -16.92
N GLY A 219 19.08 6.40 -17.85
CA GLY A 219 18.61 6.26 -19.23
C GLY A 219 19.22 5.03 -19.91
N ILE A 220 18.45 4.39 -20.77
CA ILE A 220 18.93 3.31 -21.65
C ILE A 220 19.48 3.95 -22.91
N TRP A 221 20.73 3.67 -23.23
CA TRP A 221 21.43 4.23 -24.41
C TRP A 221 21.51 3.26 -25.59
N THR A 222 21.11 2.00 -25.38
CA THR A 222 21.13 0.96 -26.40
C THR A 222 19.72 0.55 -26.74
N TRP A 223 19.45 0.38 -28.04
CA TRP A 223 18.20 -0.17 -28.50
C TRP A 223 18.06 -1.64 -28.04
N ILE A 224 16.97 -1.96 -27.38
CA ILE A 224 16.62 -3.32 -26.99
C ILE A 224 15.67 -3.87 -28.05
N ASN A 225 16.02 -5.03 -28.60
CA ASN A 225 15.16 -5.71 -29.56
C ASN A 225 13.90 -6.23 -28.86
N GLN A 226 12.78 -5.60 -29.12
CA GLN A 226 11.50 -5.98 -28.50
C GLN A 226 10.92 -7.30 -28.98
N PHE A 227 11.45 -7.85 -30.09
CA PHE A 227 11.01 -9.13 -30.63
C PHE A 227 11.74 -10.33 -30.01
N GLU A 228 12.80 -10.13 -29.24
CA GLU A 228 13.55 -11.20 -28.55
C GLU A 228 12.75 -11.86 -27.42
N SER A 229 11.78 -11.17 -26.85
CA SER A 229 10.87 -11.75 -25.84
C SER A 229 9.85 -12.73 -26.41
N GLY A 230 9.83 -12.93 -27.74
CA GLY A 230 8.92 -13.84 -28.41
C GLY A 230 7.45 -13.38 -28.33
N GLU A 231 6.54 -14.34 -28.40
CA GLU A 231 5.08 -14.11 -28.31
C GLU A 231 4.59 -14.13 -26.84
N THR A 232 5.38 -13.64 -25.90
CA THR A 232 5.02 -13.65 -24.47
C THR A 232 3.98 -12.58 -24.16
N ASP A 233 2.78 -13.01 -23.80
CA ASP A 233 1.72 -12.13 -23.30
C ASP A 233 1.90 -11.83 -21.82
N LEU A 234 2.62 -10.73 -21.51
CA LEU A 234 2.86 -10.31 -20.14
C LEU A 234 1.57 -9.92 -19.42
N GLU A 235 0.58 -9.38 -20.10
CA GLU A 235 -0.70 -8.99 -19.52
C GLU A 235 -1.43 -10.23 -18.99
N ALA A 236 -1.54 -11.28 -19.79
CA ALA A 236 -2.13 -12.55 -19.37
C ALA A 236 -1.37 -13.19 -18.21
N ILE A 237 -0.03 -13.15 -18.23
CA ILE A 237 0.82 -13.72 -17.18
C ILE A 237 0.62 -12.98 -15.85
N PHE A 238 0.73 -11.65 -15.85
CA PHE A 238 0.60 -10.86 -14.63
C PHE A 238 -0.83 -10.91 -14.07
N THR A 239 -1.84 -10.94 -14.93
CA THR A 239 -3.23 -11.18 -14.51
C THR A 239 -3.38 -12.54 -13.86
N GLY A 240 -2.80 -13.60 -14.43
CA GLY A 240 -2.81 -14.94 -13.83
C GLY A 240 -2.15 -14.99 -12.45
N ILE A 241 -0.99 -14.32 -12.28
CA ILE A 241 -0.32 -14.19 -10.98
C ILE A 241 -1.20 -13.39 -10.00
N GLY A 242 -1.85 -12.33 -10.46
CA GLY A 242 -2.78 -11.53 -9.64
C GLY A 242 -3.98 -12.33 -9.13
N LEU A 243 -4.55 -13.20 -9.96
CA LEU A 243 -5.64 -14.10 -9.56
C LEU A 243 -5.18 -15.10 -8.51
N GLU A 244 -3.97 -15.66 -8.65
CA GLU A 244 -3.42 -16.56 -7.66
C GLU A 244 -3.09 -15.82 -6.35
N TRP A 245 -2.48 -14.64 -6.44
CA TRP A 245 -2.24 -13.79 -5.29
C TRP A 245 -3.54 -13.49 -4.51
N LYS A 246 -4.62 -13.17 -5.23
CA LYS A 246 -5.91 -12.90 -4.60
C LYS A 246 -6.40 -14.10 -3.77
N LYS A 247 -6.24 -15.34 -4.25
CA LYS A 247 -6.62 -16.54 -3.49
C LYS A 247 -5.80 -16.67 -2.19
N GLN A 248 -4.49 -16.46 -2.27
CA GLN A 248 -3.61 -16.48 -1.10
C GLN A 248 -3.96 -15.37 -0.11
N LEU A 249 -4.28 -14.18 -0.60
CA LEU A 249 -4.72 -13.06 0.22
C LEU A 249 -6.03 -13.35 0.96
N ASP A 250 -7.00 -13.98 0.30
CA ASP A 250 -8.28 -14.36 0.91
C ASP A 250 -8.07 -15.39 2.02
N LEU A 251 -7.19 -16.37 1.81
CA LEU A 251 -6.78 -17.33 2.85
C LEU A 251 -6.13 -16.60 4.03
N MET A 252 -5.16 -15.72 3.78
CA MET A 252 -4.49 -14.96 4.82
C MET A 252 -5.49 -14.13 5.64
N LYS A 253 -6.41 -13.41 4.98
CA LYS A 253 -7.42 -12.60 5.66
C LYS A 253 -8.38 -13.44 6.50
N ALA A 254 -8.73 -14.64 6.03
CA ALA A 254 -9.59 -15.58 6.77
C ALA A 254 -8.91 -16.13 8.05
N HIS A 255 -7.56 -16.21 8.05
CA HIS A 255 -6.80 -16.67 9.22
C HIS A 255 -6.64 -15.61 10.30
N GLY A 256 -6.76 -14.31 9.99
CA GLY A 256 -6.71 -13.24 10.96
C GLY A 256 -5.47 -12.34 10.85
N LEU A 257 -4.90 -11.96 12.00
CA LEU A 257 -3.79 -11.00 12.07
C LEU A 257 -2.43 -11.71 12.16
N HIS A 258 -1.48 -11.26 11.35
CA HIS A 258 -0.13 -11.80 11.28
C HIS A 258 0.87 -10.74 11.77
N THR A 259 1.74 -11.11 12.68
CA THR A 259 2.74 -10.21 13.27
C THR A 259 4.14 -10.73 13.05
N LEU A 260 4.97 -9.98 12.36
CA LEU A 260 6.38 -10.30 12.17
C LEU A 260 7.10 -10.37 13.54
N ARG A 261 7.88 -11.43 13.74
CA ARG A 261 8.79 -11.61 14.86
C ARG A 261 10.21 -11.76 14.34
N LEU A 262 11.07 -10.86 14.77
CA LEU A 262 12.51 -10.94 14.55
C LEU A 262 13.17 -11.63 15.74
N THR A 263 14.22 -12.41 15.50
CA THR A 263 15.07 -12.93 16.59
C THR A 263 15.86 -11.78 17.24
N ASP A 264 16.44 -12.03 18.39
CA ASP A 264 17.21 -10.99 19.08
C ASP A 264 18.50 -10.64 18.31
N GLU A 265 19.09 -11.61 17.62
CA GLU A 265 20.22 -11.42 16.72
C GLU A 265 19.84 -10.53 15.53
N GLN A 266 18.71 -10.81 14.86
CA GLN A 266 18.19 -9.99 13.77
C GLN A 266 17.90 -8.55 14.22
N LYS A 267 17.34 -8.36 15.41
CA LYS A 267 17.13 -7.02 15.98
C LYS A 267 18.44 -6.27 16.25
N GLN A 268 19.46 -6.98 16.76
CA GLN A 268 20.77 -6.39 17.02
C GLN A 268 21.44 -5.97 15.72
N GLU A 269 21.45 -6.82 14.70
CA GLU A 269 22.00 -6.53 13.38
C GLU A 269 21.28 -5.37 12.70
N PHE A 270 19.94 -5.37 12.70
CA PHE A 270 19.15 -4.28 12.20
C PHE A 270 19.51 -2.94 12.88
N ASN A 271 19.56 -2.93 14.21
CA ASN A 271 19.89 -1.73 14.97
C ASN A 271 21.34 -1.27 14.71
N ALA A 272 22.30 -2.19 14.55
CA ALA A 272 23.68 -1.84 14.25
C ALA A 272 23.79 -1.16 12.88
N LEU A 273 23.12 -1.68 11.86
CA LEU A 273 23.09 -1.11 10.52
C LEU A 273 22.51 0.33 10.54
N PHE A 274 21.32 0.49 11.10
CA PHE A 274 20.66 1.80 11.08
C PHE A 274 21.32 2.81 12.02
N ALA A 275 21.96 2.37 13.12
CA ALA A 275 22.77 3.24 13.97
C ALA A 275 23.98 3.78 13.23
N ASP A 276 24.68 2.94 12.45
CA ASP A 276 25.83 3.37 11.64
C ASP A 276 25.40 4.36 10.53
N LEU A 277 24.34 4.05 9.79
CA LEU A 277 23.80 4.95 8.77
C LEU A 277 23.40 6.30 9.36
N PHE A 278 22.71 6.29 10.49
CA PHE A 278 22.25 7.50 11.19
C PHE A 278 23.44 8.32 11.73
N PHE A 279 24.46 7.65 12.26
CA PHE A 279 25.68 8.32 12.72
C PHE A 279 26.43 8.99 11.57
N ARG A 280 26.57 8.33 10.42
CA ARG A 280 27.22 8.91 9.23
C ARG A 280 26.47 10.14 8.72
N SER A 281 25.14 10.12 8.72
CA SER A 281 24.35 11.30 8.32
C SER A 281 24.54 12.46 9.29
N GLY A 282 24.63 12.18 10.60
CA GLY A 282 24.93 13.18 11.63
C GLY A 282 26.32 13.83 11.45
N LEU A 283 27.34 13.07 11.07
CA LEU A 283 28.67 13.60 10.75
C LEU A 283 28.66 14.54 9.54
N ALA A 284 27.79 14.27 8.56
CA ALA A 284 27.59 15.16 7.41
C ALA A 284 26.75 16.41 7.76
N ASN A 285 26.25 16.53 8.99
CA ASN A 285 25.35 17.57 9.45
C ASN A 285 24.10 17.72 8.59
N ASP A 286 23.58 16.57 8.09
CA ASP A 286 22.45 16.49 7.18
C ASP A 286 21.20 15.94 7.90
N ASN A 287 20.37 16.87 8.38
CA ASN A 287 19.13 16.54 9.07
C ASN A 287 18.09 15.86 8.16
N GLU A 288 18.11 16.15 6.86
CA GLU A 288 17.18 15.58 5.90
C GLU A 288 17.54 14.12 5.62
N MET A 289 18.83 13.82 5.48
CA MET A 289 19.35 12.47 5.37
C MET A 289 19.02 11.64 6.61
N SER A 290 19.24 12.20 7.81
CA SER A 290 18.89 11.52 9.07
C SER A 290 17.39 11.19 9.15
N SER A 291 16.53 12.11 8.71
CA SER A 291 15.09 11.89 8.63
C SER A 291 14.74 10.77 7.64
N SER A 292 15.40 10.74 6.49
CA SER A 292 15.20 9.70 5.46
C SER A 292 15.63 8.33 5.95
N ILE A 293 16.79 8.21 6.64
CA ILE A 293 17.28 6.96 7.23
C ILE A 293 16.30 6.43 8.28
N ALA A 294 15.76 7.30 9.15
CA ALA A 294 14.78 6.88 10.15
C ALA A 294 13.49 6.32 9.49
N ARG A 295 13.05 6.88 8.38
CA ARG A 295 11.89 6.38 7.62
C ARG A 295 12.21 5.14 6.80
N LEU A 296 13.45 5.03 6.30
CA LEU A 296 13.94 3.83 5.64
C LEU A 296 13.89 2.62 6.59
N ALA A 297 14.29 2.79 7.85
CA ALA A 297 14.18 1.73 8.86
C ALA A 297 12.71 1.25 9.06
N VAL A 298 11.74 2.17 9.04
CA VAL A 298 10.32 1.81 9.08
C VAL A 298 9.94 1.00 7.84
N ASN A 299 10.31 1.46 6.64
CA ASN A 299 10.01 0.77 5.39
C ASN A 299 10.69 -0.61 5.33
N THR A 300 11.91 -0.74 5.83
CA THR A 300 12.61 -2.04 5.93
C THR A 300 11.83 -3.04 6.77
N CYS A 301 11.31 -2.63 7.93
CA CYS A 301 10.44 -3.49 8.75
C CYS A 301 9.16 -3.89 8.01
N ARG A 302 8.56 -2.99 7.23
CA ARG A 302 7.38 -3.26 6.42
C ARG A 302 7.66 -4.28 5.32
N ILE A 303 8.78 -4.13 4.62
CA ILE A 303 9.22 -5.08 3.57
C ILE A 303 9.53 -6.44 4.21
N MET A 304 10.22 -6.49 5.36
CA MET A 304 10.46 -7.75 6.07
C MET A 304 9.16 -8.47 6.43
N ALA A 305 8.15 -7.75 6.90
CA ALA A 305 6.85 -8.34 7.24
C ALA A 305 6.12 -8.88 6.00
N GLU A 306 6.22 -8.17 4.89
CA GLU A 306 5.65 -8.58 3.61
C GLU A 306 6.34 -9.83 3.07
N VAL A 307 7.67 -9.82 2.99
CA VAL A 307 8.47 -10.96 2.48
C VAL A 307 8.24 -12.20 3.34
N ALA A 308 8.27 -12.06 4.67
CA ALA A 308 8.01 -13.16 5.59
C ALA A 308 6.61 -13.76 5.36
N MET A 309 5.59 -12.91 5.12
CA MET A 309 4.24 -13.37 4.86
C MET A 309 4.10 -14.07 3.50
N ILE A 310 4.71 -13.52 2.44
CA ILE A 310 4.73 -14.16 1.12
C ILE A 310 5.37 -15.56 1.22
N ARG A 311 6.52 -15.67 1.88
CA ARG A 311 7.19 -16.97 2.10
C ARG A 311 6.32 -17.96 2.86
N ALA A 312 5.63 -17.47 3.88
CA ALA A 312 4.72 -18.30 4.65
C ALA A 312 3.55 -18.85 3.82
N LEU A 313 3.06 -18.06 2.85
CA LEU A 313 1.97 -18.44 1.93
C LEU A 313 2.45 -19.37 0.80
N GLU A 314 3.74 -19.33 0.43
CA GLU A 314 4.33 -20.21 -0.60
C GLU A 314 4.62 -21.62 -0.08
N CYS A 315 4.61 -21.86 1.22
CA CYS A 315 4.88 -23.19 1.79
C CYS A 315 3.71 -24.14 1.54
N ASP A 316 4.00 -25.39 1.10
CA ASP A 316 3.01 -26.46 0.87
C ASP A 316 2.25 -26.87 2.13
N GLN A 317 2.78 -26.55 3.32
CA GLN A 317 2.09 -26.62 4.59
C GLN A 317 1.90 -25.19 5.11
N PRO A 318 0.78 -24.53 4.77
CA PRO A 318 0.49 -23.23 5.30
C PRO A 318 0.41 -23.32 6.83
N TYR A 319 1.13 -22.39 7.48
CA TYR A 319 0.93 -22.10 8.90
C TYR A 319 1.60 -23.04 9.91
N GLN A 320 2.92 -23.19 9.86
CA GLN A 320 3.71 -23.52 11.07
C GLN A 320 3.84 -22.27 11.97
N PHE A 321 2.77 -21.50 12.09
CA PHE A 321 2.74 -20.32 12.96
C PHE A 321 2.45 -20.76 14.39
N LYS A 322 3.16 -20.16 15.35
CA LYS A 322 2.74 -20.28 16.75
C LYS A 322 1.39 -19.61 16.91
N ASP A 323 0.38 -20.39 17.25
CA ASP A 323 -0.92 -19.87 17.64
C ASP A 323 -0.76 -19.01 18.90
N SER A 324 -0.97 -17.71 18.76
CA SER A 324 -1.04 -16.80 19.90
C SER A 324 -2.49 -16.37 20.08
N SER A 325 -3.30 -17.23 20.67
CA SER A 325 -4.65 -16.89 21.10
C SER A 325 -4.57 -15.98 22.34
N ALA A 326 -4.38 -14.69 22.15
CA ALA A 326 -4.51 -13.73 23.23
C ALA A 326 -5.82 -12.97 23.07
N PRO A 327 -6.63 -12.80 24.15
CA PRO A 327 -7.78 -11.93 24.08
C PRO A 327 -7.33 -10.51 23.76
N LEU A 328 -8.05 -9.84 22.87
CA LEU A 328 -7.81 -8.43 22.57
C LEU A 328 -8.07 -7.60 23.82
N LEU A 329 -7.01 -7.05 24.40
CA LEU A 329 -7.11 -6.12 25.53
C LEU A 329 -7.69 -4.75 25.12
N THR A 330 -7.63 -4.40 23.84
CA THR A 330 -8.28 -3.21 23.26
C THR A 330 -8.71 -3.55 21.83
N PRO A 331 -10.00 -3.77 21.59
CA PRO A 331 -10.47 -3.98 20.24
C PRO A 331 -10.29 -2.69 19.45
N ASP A 332 -9.48 -2.75 18.41
CA ASP A 332 -9.67 -1.86 17.28
C ASP A 332 -11.01 -2.32 16.68
N LYS A 333 -12.11 -1.62 17.03
CA LYS A 333 -13.48 -2.03 16.70
C LYS A 333 -13.71 -2.23 15.20
N GLU A 334 -12.89 -1.59 14.37
CA GLU A 334 -12.96 -1.72 12.92
C GLU A 334 -12.37 -3.04 12.40
N ILE A 335 -11.37 -3.60 13.11
CA ILE A 335 -10.82 -4.92 12.78
C ILE A 335 -11.73 -6.02 13.33
N ALA A 336 -12.40 -5.74 14.44
CA ALA A 336 -13.25 -6.69 15.13
C ALA A 336 -14.48 -7.10 14.32
N ALA A 337 -14.99 -6.25 13.43
CA ALA A 337 -16.21 -6.54 12.68
C ALA A 337 -16.06 -7.66 11.66
N ASP A 338 -14.87 -7.84 11.07
CA ASP A 338 -14.67 -8.77 9.95
C ASP A 338 -14.09 -10.15 10.36
N ASN A 339 -13.53 -10.29 11.57
CA ASN A 339 -12.78 -11.51 11.97
C ASN A 339 -13.04 -11.97 13.41
N ILE A 340 -14.17 -11.61 14.01
CA ILE A 340 -14.54 -12.12 15.33
C ILE A 340 -15.39 -13.37 15.16
N LYS A 341 -14.76 -14.54 15.36
CA LYS A 341 -15.47 -15.73 15.81
C LYS A 341 -15.42 -15.70 17.34
N ASP A 342 -16.55 -15.52 17.98
CA ASP A 342 -16.72 -15.59 19.44
C ASP A 342 -15.92 -14.59 20.30
N GLY A 343 -15.64 -13.38 19.77
CA GLY A 343 -14.91 -12.33 20.51
C GLY A 343 -13.40 -12.51 20.56
N ILE A 344 -12.83 -13.49 19.88
CA ILE A 344 -11.38 -13.76 19.80
C ILE A 344 -10.90 -13.51 18.39
N ILE A 345 -9.95 -12.57 18.23
CA ILE A 345 -9.20 -12.42 16.97
C ILE A 345 -8.03 -13.39 17.01
N THR A 346 -7.99 -14.32 16.05
CA THR A 346 -6.84 -15.19 15.87
C THR A 346 -5.64 -14.35 15.45
N ARG A 347 -4.53 -14.49 16.19
CA ARG A 347 -3.25 -13.83 15.91
C ARG A 347 -2.20 -14.88 15.61
N TRP A 348 -1.37 -14.58 14.63
CA TRP A 348 -0.31 -15.44 14.17
C TRP A 348 1.02 -14.69 14.23
N ASP A 349 2.06 -15.37 14.74
CA ASP A 349 3.43 -14.87 14.62
C ASP A 349 4.04 -15.41 13.34
N VAL A 350 4.62 -14.52 12.54
CA VAL A 350 5.35 -14.83 11.31
C VAL A 350 6.82 -14.55 11.53
N THR A 351 7.69 -15.48 11.20
CA THR A 351 9.14 -15.33 11.30
C THR A 351 9.76 -15.15 9.92
N ILE A 352 10.77 -14.30 9.83
CA ILE A 352 11.57 -14.16 8.61
C ILE A 352 12.79 -15.07 8.70
N THR A 353 13.13 -15.74 7.59
CA THR A 353 14.37 -16.54 7.50
C THR A 353 15.58 -15.63 7.57
N ALA A 354 16.76 -16.18 7.96
CA ALA A 354 18.00 -15.42 7.95
C ALA A 354 18.37 -14.94 6.53
N GLU A 355 18.13 -15.77 5.52
CA GLU A 355 18.37 -15.45 4.11
C GLU A 355 17.50 -14.27 3.65
N ASP A 356 16.20 -14.33 3.86
CA ASP A 356 15.28 -13.26 3.48
C ASP A 356 15.53 -11.97 4.28
N PHE A 357 15.92 -12.08 5.56
CA PHE A 357 16.30 -10.95 6.38
C PHE A 357 17.50 -10.20 5.79
N HIS A 358 18.58 -10.92 5.46
CA HIS A 358 19.75 -10.32 4.84
C HIS A 358 19.47 -9.77 3.45
N ALA A 359 18.68 -10.48 2.63
CA ALA A 359 18.27 -9.98 1.32
C ALA A 359 17.50 -8.65 1.41
N VAL A 360 16.64 -8.49 2.42
CA VAL A 360 15.92 -7.20 2.63
C VAL A 360 16.89 -6.11 3.12
N LEU A 361 17.86 -6.43 3.99
CA LEU A 361 18.88 -5.46 4.38
C LEU A 361 19.75 -5.02 3.20
N GLU A 362 20.17 -5.96 2.34
CA GLU A 362 20.92 -5.65 1.12
C GLU A 362 20.12 -4.78 0.13
N LEU A 363 18.81 -5.01 0.01
CA LEU A 363 17.94 -4.20 -0.84
C LEU A 363 17.92 -2.72 -0.44
N VAL A 364 18.04 -2.42 0.85
CA VAL A 364 17.92 -1.05 1.38
C VAL A 364 19.28 -0.40 1.66
N THR A 365 20.38 -1.15 1.65
CA THR A 365 21.72 -0.67 2.00
C THR A 365 22.42 0.15 0.90
N PRO A 366 22.15 -0.01 -0.42
CA PRO A 366 22.81 0.79 -1.47
C PRO A 366 22.36 2.25 -1.51
N LEU A 367 21.50 2.64 -0.65
CA LEU A 367 21.01 4.01 -0.49
C LEU A 367 21.87 4.77 0.50
#